data_3d68f185684ddfc2bd3ed0b752b86f78
#
_entry.id   3d68f185684ddfc2bd3ed0b752b86f78
#
_cell.length_a   1.000
_cell.length_b   1.000
_cell.length_c   1.000
_cell.angle_alpha   90.00
_cell.angle_beta   90.00
_cell.angle_gamma   90.00
#
_symmetry.space_group_name_H-M   'P 1'
#
loop_
_entity.id
_entity.type
_entity.pdbx_description
1 polymer ?
#
loop_
_entity_poly.entity_id
_entity_poly.type
_entity_poly.pdbx_seq_one_letter_code
_entity_poly.pdbx_strand_id
1 'polypeptide(L)'
;MSPEKRDVLYGTLGLMVLETLQALGPLHGYRIARRLEQISGNQLTLNQGTLYPALLRLEQMGWIASTWRESDSGRRVKVYALTRAGRKQLRVEEEAWQHATGIVARFLTIREDPT
;
A
#
# COMPACT_ATOMS: atom_id res chain seq x y z
N MET A 1 19.76 10.68 5.53
CA MET A 1 18.38 10.72 5.06
C MET A 1 17.46 11.08 6.21
N SER A 2 16.54 11.98 5.96
CA SER A 2 15.59 12.41 6.98
C SER A 2 14.57 11.30 7.28
N PRO A 3 14.38 10.92 8.56
CA PRO A 3 13.36 9.94 8.92
C PRO A 3 11.96 10.36 8.51
N GLU A 4 11.64 11.64 8.56
CA GLU A 4 10.33 12.17 8.21
C GLU A 4 10.00 11.91 6.74
N LYS A 5 10.97 12.08 5.84
CA LYS A 5 10.78 11.83 4.42
C LYS A 5 10.48 10.37 4.14
N ARG A 6 11.15 9.49 4.88
CA ARG A 6 10.94 8.06 4.80
C ARG A 6 9.56 7.69 5.33
N ASP A 7 9.13 8.31 6.44
CA ASP A 7 7.86 8.02 7.08
C ASP A 7 6.68 8.40 6.20
N VAL A 8 6.78 9.47 5.41
CA VAL A 8 5.71 9.86 4.49
C VAL A 8 5.42 8.74 3.50
N LEU A 9 6.46 8.16 2.92
CA LEU A 9 6.28 7.07 1.95
C LEU A 9 5.83 5.77 2.61
N TYR A 10 6.52 5.37 3.68
CA TYR A 10 6.24 4.09 4.30
C TYR A 10 5.03 4.10 5.22
N GLY A 11 4.60 5.30 5.68
CA GLY A 11 3.36 5.45 6.41
C GLY A 11 2.12 5.17 5.57
N THR A 12 2.24 5.21 4.24
CA THR A 12 1.14 4.91 3.32
C THR A 12 1.21 3.50 2.75
N LEU A 13 2.12 2.68 3.25
CA LEU A 13 2.36 1.34 2.68
C LEU A 13 1.11 0.47 2.72
N GLY A 14 0.34 0.54 3.82
CA GLY A 14 -0.91 -0.20 3.92
C GLY A 14 -1.89 0.16 2.82
N LEU A 15 -2.06 1.44 2.55
CA LEU A 15 -2.91 1.92 1.47
C LEU A 15 -2.43 1.40 0.12
N MET A 16 -1.12 1.44 -0.11
CA MET A 16 -0.55 0.96 -1.37
C MET A 16 -0.79 -0.53 -1.57
N VAL A 17 -0.67 -1.32 -0.51
CA VAL A 17 -0.95 -2.76 -0.57
C VAL A 17 -2.42 -3.01 -0.91
N LEU A 18 -3.34 -2.32 -0.22
CA LEU A 18 -4.76 -2.49 -0.46
C LEU A 18 -5.13 -2.11 -1.90
N GLU A 19 -4.59 -0.99 -2.41
CA GLU A 19 -4.82 -0.57 -3.79
C GLU A 19 -4.29 -1.58 -4.80
N THR A 20 -3.13 -2.13 -4.52
CA THR A 20 -2.51 -3.12 -5.41
C THR A 20 -3.37 -4.38 -5.50
N LEU A 21 -3.85 -4.86 -4.36
CA LEU A 21 -4.71 -6.05 -4.32
C LEU A 21 -6.08 -5.77 -4.95
N GLN A 22 -6.58 -4.54 -4.81
CA GLN A 22 -7.83 -4.15 -5.47
C GLN A 22 -7.68 -4.18 -7.00
N ALA A 23 -6.57 -3.67 -7.49
CA ALA A 23 -6.34 -3.54 -8.93
C ALA A 23 -5.96 -4.85 -9.60
N LEU A 24 -5.13 -5.65 -8.93
CA LEU A 24 -4.49 -6.81 -9.55
C LEU A 24 -5.05 -8.16 -9.07
N GLY A 25 -5.86 -8.15 -8.01
CA GLY A 25 -6.38 -9.38 -7.43
C GLY A 25 -5.38 -10.04 -6.49
N PRO A 26 -5.62 -11.30 -6.11
CA PRO A 26 -4.77 -11.98 -5.15
C PRO A 26 -3.33 -12.14 -5.64
N LEU A 27 -2.37 -11.87 -4.75
CA LEU A 27 -0.94 -11.97 -5.05
C LEU A 27 -0.20 -12.55 -3.86
N HIS A 28 0.87 -13.30 -4.11
CA HIS A 28 1.78 -13.70 -3.04
C HIS A 28 2.70 -12.52 -2.67
N GLY A 29 3.29 -12.59 -1.46
CA GLY A 29 4.02 -11.46 -0.89
C GLY A 29 5.13 -10.92 -1.76
N TYR A 30 5.91 -11.80 -2.39
CA TYR A 30 6.97 -11.36 -3.30
C TYR A 30 6.42 -10.56 -4.47
N ARG A 31 5.29 -10.98 -5.04
CA ARG A 31 4.64 -10.27 -6.13
C ARG A 31 4.13 -8.90 -5.69
N ILE A 32 3.58 -8.84 -4.49
CA ILE A 32 3.13 -7.56 -3.93
C ILE A 32 4.30 -6.59 -3.88
N ALA A 33 5.44 -7.02 -3.32
CA ALA A 33 6.63 -6.17 -3.23
C ALA A 33 7.08 -5.69 -4.60
N ARG A 34 7.16 -6.60 -5.57
CA ARG A 34 7.60 -6.27 -6.92
C ARG A 34 6.65 -5.25 -7.58
N ARG A 35 5.34 -5.45 -7.42
CA ARG A 35 4.36 -4.54 -8.02
C ARG A 35 4.41 -3.16 -7.40
N LEU A 36 4.56 -3.08 -6.07
CA LEU A 36 4.71 -1.80 -5.40
C LEU A 36 5.95 -1.05 -5.90
N GLU A 37 7.06 -1.76 -6.06
CA GLU A 37 8.27 -1.15 -6.60
C GLU A 37 8.07 -0.64 -8.02
N GLN A 38 7.43 -1.43 -8.88
CA GLN A 38 7.14 -1.05 -10.26
C GLN A 38 6.19 0.13 -10.35
N ILE A 39 5.10 0.08 -9.60
CA ILE A 39 4.09 1.15 -9.61
C ILE A 39 4.68 2.46 -9.11
N SER A 40 5.59 2.38 -8.14
CA SER A 40 6.23 3.58 -7.59
C SER A 40 7.35 4.14 -8.50
N GLY A 41 7.61 3.51 -9.63
CA GLY A 41 8.74 3.90 -10.49
C GLY A 41 10.07 3.68 -9.81
N ASN A 42 10.18 2.62 -9.03
CA ASN A 42 11.36 2.24 -8.25
C ASN A 42 11.72 3.25 -7.16
N GLN A 43 10.76 4.07 -6.73
CA GLN A 43 10.95 4.98 -5.60
C GLN A 43 10.87 4.26 -4.26
N LEU A 44 10.19 3.11 -4.23
CA LEU A 44 10.14 2.24 -3.05
C LEU A 44 11.06 1.06 -3.24
N THR A 45 11.82 0.73 -2.22
CA THR A 45 12.62 -0.50 -2.16
C THR A 45 12.09 -1.29 -0.97
N LEU A 46 11.41 -2.39 -1.25
CA LEU A 46 10.73 -3.15 -0.24
C LEU A 46 11.41 -4.51 -0.04
N ASN A 47 11.83 -4.74 1.19
CA ASN A 47 12.33 -6.04 1.60
C ASN A 47 11.33 -6.70 2.54
N GLN A 48 11.61 -7.93 2.92
CA GLN A 48 10.72 -8.69 3.79
C GLN A 48 10.52 -8.02 5.15
N GLY A 49 11.57 -7.38 5.68
CA GLY A 49 11.50 -6.70 6.97
C GLY A 49 10.56 -5.49 6.97
N THR A 50 10.31 -4.91 5.81
CA THR A 50 9.39 -3.78 5.68
C THR A 50 7.98 -4.24 5.31
N LEU A 51 7.88 -5.15 4.35
CA LEU A 51 6.58 -5.55 3.79
C LEU A 51 5.80 -6.46 4.73
N TYR A 52 6.43 -7.50 5.27
CA TYR A 52 5.68 -8.52 6.01
C TYR A 52 5.04 -7.99 7.29
N PRO A 53 5.65 -7.09 8.06
CA PRO A 53 4.94 -6.46 9.18
C PRO A 53 3.70 -5.69 8.74
N ALA A 54 3.75 -5.04 7.58
CA ALA A 54 2.60 -4.32 7.04
C ALA A 54 1.48 -5.30 6.65
N LEU A 55 1.83 -6.40 5.98
CA LEU A 55 0.86 -7.43 5.61
C LEU A 55 0.23 -8.05 6.85
N LEU A 56 1.02 -8.33 7.88
CA LEU A 56 0.50 -8.89 9.12
C LEU A 56 -0.50 -7.95 9.78
N ARG A 57 -0.19 -6.65 9.82
CA ARG A 57 -1.09 -5.66 10.38
C ARG A 57 -2.41 -5.61 9.63
N LEU A 58 -2.36 -5.59 8.30
CA LEU A 58 -3.57 -5.56 7.48
C LEU A 58 -4.40 -6.82 7.67
N GLU A 59 -3.74 -7.95 7.82
CA GLU A 59 -4.40 -9.22 8.07
C GLU A 59 -5.07 -9.23 9.45
N GLN A 60 -4.39 -8.69 10.46
CA GLN A 60 -4.94 -8.57 11.81
C GLN A 60 -6.15 -7.65 11.86
N MET A 61 -6.15 -6.63 11.01
CA MET A 61 -7.31 -5.73 10.88
C MET A 61 -8.47 -6.37 10.11
N GLY A 62 -8.24 -7.52 9.50
CA GLY A 62 -9.26 -8.19 8.71
C GLY A 62 -9.46 -7.61 7.32
N TRP A 63 -8.55 -6.76 6.85
CA TRP A 63 -8.67 -6.10 5.56
C TRP A 63 -8.10 -6.91 4.41
N ILE A 64 -7.16 -7.81 4.71
CA ILE A 64 -6.68 -8.82 3.78
C ILE A 64 -6.73 -10.17 4.46
N ALA A 65 -6.79 -11.23 3.66
CA ALA A 65 -6.74 -12.60 4.13
C ALA A 65 -5.72 -13.36 3.30
N SER A 66 -5.14 -14.38 3.88
CA SER A 66 -4.13 -15.16 3.18
C SER A 66 -4.50 -16.63 3.15
N THR A 67 -4.06 -17.30 2.10
CA THR A 67 -4.19 -18.74 1.95
C THR A 67 -2.89 -19.28 1.42
N TRP A 68 -2.57 -20.51 1.81
CA TRP A 68 -1.41 -21.20 1.27
C TRP A 68 -1.81 -21.85 -0.04
N ARG A 69 -0.97 -21.68 -1.05
CA ARG A 69 -1.15 -22.29 -2.36
C ARG A 69 0.17 -22.85 -2.85
N GLU A 70 0.08 -23.77 -3.80
CA GLU A 70 1.25 -24.31 -4.47
C GLU A 70 1.50 -23.46 -5.71
N SER A 71 2.75 -22.98 -5.84
CA SER A 71 3.15 -22.22 -7.02
C SER A 71 3.43 -23.18 -8.19
N ASP A 72 3.64 -22.60 -9.38
CA ASP A 72 3.96 -23.36 -10.58
C ASP A 72 5.24 -24.20 -10.42
N SER A 73 6.15 -23.75 -9.55
CA SER A 73 7.38 -24.46 -9.27
C SER A 73 7.24 -25.51 -8.17
N GLY A 74 6.03 -25.73 -7.66
CA GLY A 74 5.76 -26.70 -6.59
C GLY A 74 6.04 -26.20 -5.19
N ARG A 75 6.33 -24.91 -5.02
CA ARG A 75 6.58 -24.32 -3.72
C ARG A 75 5.27 -23.88 -3.09
N ARG A 76 5.19 -24.02 -1.76
CA ARG A 76 4.07 -23.43 -1.02
C ARG A 76 4.31 -21.94 -0.86
N VAL A 77 3.34 -21.16 -1.29
CA VAL A 77 3.39 -19.70 -1.18
C VAL A 77 2.12 -19.20 -0.51
N LYS A 78 2.27 -18.13 0.25
CA LYS A 78 1.15 -17.48 0.91
C LYS A 78 0.60 -16.41 -0.02
N VAL A 79 -0.67 -16.55 -0.39
CA VAL A 79 -1.35 -15.63 -1.31
C VAL A 79 -2.30 -14.76 -0.52
N TYR A 80 -2.20 -13.46 -0.71
CA TYR A 80 -3.00 -12.45 -0.01
C TYR A 80 -4.08 -11.92 -0.94
N ALA A 81 -5.25 -11.72 -0.37
CA ALA A 81 -6.39 -11.19 -1.11
C ALA A 81 -7.10 -10.14 -0.28
N LEU A 82 -7.65 -9.15 -0.95
CA LEU A 82 -8.46 -8.12 -0.32
C LEU A 82 -9.78 -8.75 0.15
N THR A 83 -10.17 -8.47 1.40
CA THR A 83 -11.45 -8.93 1.93
C THR A 83 -12.54 -7.91 1.62
N ARG A 84 -13.80 -8.29 1.88
CA ARG A 84 -14.91 -7.35 1.79
C ARG A 84 -14.71 -6.16 2.71
N ALA A 85 -14.28 -6.42 3.94
CA ALA A 85 -13.96 -5.34 4.90
C ALA A 85 -12.83 -4.47 4.39
N GLY A 86 -11.82 -5.08 3.74
CA GLY A 86 -10.71 -4.34 3.16
C GLY A 86 -11.15 -3.42 2.02
N ARG A 87 -12.06 -3.88 1.17
CA ARG A 87 -12.59 -3.03 0.10
C ARG A 87 -13.34 -1.82 0.67
N LYS A 88 -14.11 -2.05 1.73
CA LYS A 88 -14.82 -0.96 2.40
C LYS A 88 -13.85 0.04 3.01
N GLN A 89 -12.83 -0.47 3.71
CA GLN A 89 -11.80 0.38 4.31
C GLN A 89 -11.03 1.15 3.26
N LEU A 90 -10.75 0.53 2.13
CA LEU A 90 -10.02 1.19 1.05
C LEU A 90 -10.78 2.43 0.55
N ARG A 91 -12.09 2.33 0.40
CA ARG A 91 -12.90 3.50 -0.01
C ARG A 91 -12.81 4.63 1.01
N VAL A 92 -12.83 4.29 2.30
CA VAL A 92 -12.68 5.29 3.37
C VAL A 92 -11.32 5.99 3.27
N GLU A 93 -10.26 5.20 3.07
CA GLU A 93 -8.92 5.75 2.97
C GLU A 93 -8.70 6.56 1.71
N GLU A 94 -9.27 6.12 0.59
CA GLU A 94 -9.21 6.88 -0.67
C GLU A 94 -9.82 8.27 -0.51
N GLU A 95 -10.99 8.34 0.11
CA GLU A 95 -11.65 9.62 0.37
C GLU A 95 -10.81 10.51 1.29
N ALA A 96 -10.26 9.91 2.35
CA ALA A 96 -9.44 10.66 3.29
C ALA A 96 -8.18 11.22 2.62
N TRP A 97 -7.52 10.42 1.78
CA TRP A 97 -6.33 10.84 1.07
C TRP A 97 -6.63 11.89 0.01
N GLN A 98 -7.71 11.73 -0.74
CA GLN A 98 -8.12 12.73 -1.72
C GLN A 98 -8.42 14.06 -1.05
N HIS A 99 -9.08 14.03 0.09
CA HIS A 99 -9.36 15.23 0.85
C HIS A 99 -8.07 15.88 1.35
N ALA A 100 -7.20 15.10 1.98
CA ALA A 100 -5.95 15.60 2.53
C ALA A 100 -5.03 16.15 1.45
N THR A 101 -4.85 15.42 0.35
CA THR A 101 -3.98 15.87 -0.73
C THR A 101 -4.55 17.10 -1.43
N GLY A 102 -5.88 17.21 -1.52
CA GLY A 102 -6.52 18.39 -2.06
C GLY A 102 -6.22 19.64 -1.23
N ILE A 103 -6.25 19.50 0.10
CA ILE A 103 -5.89 20.59 0.99
C ILE A 103 -4.41 20.94 0.86
N VAL A 104 -3.54 19.91 0.92
CA VAL A 104 -2.09 20.11 0.83
C VAL A 104 -1.73 20.79 -0.50
N ALA A 105 -2.40 20.39 -1.59
CA ALA A 105 -2.13 20.96 -2.90
C ALA A 105 -2.33 22.49 -2.91
N ARG A 106 -3.30 22.99 -2.14
CA ARG A 106 -3.51 24.43 -2.04
C ARG A 106 -2.29 25.15 -1.46
N PHE A 107 -1.65 24.52 -0.50
CA PHE A 107 -0.46 25.12 0.12
C PHE A 107 0.77 25.01 -0.79
N LEU A 108 0.88 23.93 -1.53
CA LEU A 108 2.00 23.74 -2.46
C LEU A 108 1.93 24.72 -3.64
N THR A 109 0.76 25.22 -3.97
CA THR A 109 0.58 26.16 -5.06
C THR A 109 0.34 27.59 -4.59
N ILE A 110 0.52 27.84 -3.30
CA ILE A 110 0.34 29.17 -2.76
C ILE A 110 1.33 30.13 -3.38
N ARG A 111 0.85 31.30 -3.75
CA ARG A 111 1.69 32.34 -4.31
C ARG A 111 1.61 33.56 -3.43
N GLU A 112 2.71 34.28 -3.38
CA GLU A 112 2.73 35.52 -2.62
C GLU A 112 1.76 36.51 -3.23
N ASP A 113 0.84 37.00 -2.38
CA ASP A 113 -0.14 38.00 -2.80
C ASP A 113 0.52 39.35 -2.77
N PRO A 114 0.50 40.10 -3.87
CA PRO A 114 1.10 41.44 -3.91
C PRO A 114 0.40 42.48 -3.06
N THR A 115 -0.79 42.23 -2.58
CA THR A 115 -1.52 43.18 -1.72
C THR A 115 -1.10 43.18 -0.26
#